data_9f390d72b3a48f461151f0247a72cd30
#
_entry.id   9f390d72b3a48f461151f0247a72cd30
#
_cell.length_a   1.000
_cell.length_b   1.000
_cell.length_c   1.000
_cell.angle_alpha   90.00
_cell.angle_beta   90.00
_cell.angle_gamma   90.00
#
_symmetry.space_group_name_H-M   'P 1'
#
loop_
_entity.id
_entity.type
_entity.pdbx_description
1 polymer ?
#
loop_
_entity_poly.entity_id
_entity_poly.type
_entity_poly.pdbx_seq_one_letter_code
_entity_poly.pdbx_strand_id
1 'polypeptide(L)'
;MIVKAWFTTLNFAPESWNMPKKTKFFILPLILLLAACSGAENKSESTPENSAPAVPPPANIGYTVVNIYPHDTSAFTQGLVYRNNQLYEGTGLYNESSLRRVDLKSGNVQKETDLDTSLFGEGITILHDTIYQLTWKEHVAIAYSLKDFKELKRFNWSNEGWGITNNGTDLIISDGSDKIYFVRPSDFKLLRVLSVYDNLGPMDALNELEWINGSIYANRWERDYIVKIDPESGRIIGRMEFKDALQTYAHYSPAEQARVQEDGAFLNGIAWDSTSQRLFVTGKLWPKLLEVKLNN
;
A
#
# COMPACT_ATOMS: atom_id res chain seq x y z
N MET A 1 42.62 -10.91 -9.73
CA MET A 1 42.30 -11.80 -8.61
C MET A 1 40.81 -11.82 -8.49
N ILE A 2 40.17 -12.89 -8.97
CA ILE A 2 38.71 -12.96 -9.22
C ILE A 2 38.09 -13.51 -7.94
N VAL A 3 37.23 -12.69 -7.29
CA VAL A 3 36.40 -13.17 -6.17
C VAL A 3 35.03 -13.52 -6.75
N LYS A 4 34.75 -14.84 -6.78
CA LYS A 4 33.44 -15.38 -7.15
C LYS A 4 32.50 -15.17 -5.96
N ALA A 5 31.46 -14.36 -6.14
CA ALA A 5 30.33 -14.28 -5.24
C ALA A 5 29.44 -15.54 -5.41
N TRP A 6 29.14 -16.21 -4.32
CA TRP A 6 28.20 -17.32 -4.26
C TRP A 6 26.79 -16.76 -4.08
N PHE A 7 26.01 -16.77 -5.14
CA PHE A 7 24.56 -16.60 -5.02
C PHE A 7 23.93 -17.97 -4.74
N THR A 8 23.46 -18.17 -3.54
CA THR A 8 22.52 -19.25 -3.21
C THR A 8 21.13 -18.83 -3.61
N THR A 9 20.65 -19.39 -4.70
CA THR A 9 19.24 -19.29 -5.13
C THR A 9 18.37 -19.98 -4.09
N LEU A 10 17.62 -19.22 -3.32
CA LEU A 10 16.49 -19.70 -2.53
C LEU A 10 15.32 -19.97 -3.48
N ASN A 11 15.18 -21.22 -3.88
CA ASN A 11 13.98 -21.70 -4.57
C ASN A 11 12.82 -21.73 -3.58
N PHE A 12 11.93 -20.77 -3.65
CA PHE A 12 10.60 -20.88 -3.08
C PHE A 12 9.75 -21.80 -3.97
N ALA A 13 9.69 -23.09 -3.64
CA ALA A 13 8.67 -23.97 -4.18
C ALA A 13 7.32 -23.61 -3.51
N PRO A 14 6.23 -23.45 -4.26
CA PRO A 14 4.91 -23.22 -3.64
C PRO A 14 4.50 -24.50 -2.89
N GLU A 15 4.19 -24.36 -1.61
CA GLU A 15 3.57 -25.44 -0.83
C GLU A 15 2.25 -25.84 -1.50
N SER A 16 2.20 -27.08 -1.96
CA SER A 16 1.01 -27.69 -2.54
C SER A 16 -0.07 -27.83 -1.47
N TRP A 17 -1.12 -27.05 -1.58
CA TRP A 17 -2.35 -27.20 -0.80
C TRP A 17 -3.01 -28.52 -1.19
N ASN A 18 -2.93 -29.51 -0.31
CA ASN A 18 -3.69 -30.75 -0.41
C ASN A 18 -5.18 -30.47 -0.20
N MET A 19 -5.94 -30.38 -1.29
CA MET A 19 -7.40 -30.38 -1.22
C MET A 19 -7.90 -31.78 -0.79
N PRO A 20 -8.87 -31.88 0.13
CA PRO A 20 -9.46 -33.16 0.51
C PRO A 20 -10.23 -33.77 -0.66
N LYS A 21 -10.03 -35.07 -0.87
CA LYS A 21 -10.64 -35.89 -1.93
C LYS A 21 -12.16 -35.83 -1.84
N LYS A 22 -12.81 -35.54 -2.97
CA LYS A 22 -14.26 -35.53 -3.14
C LYS A 22 -14.87 -36.89 -2.74
N THR A 23 -15.70 -36.87 -1.72
CA THR A 23 -16.54 -37.99 -1.31
C THR A 23 -17.65 -38.19 -2.38
N LYS A 24 -17.69 -39.35 -2.96
CA LYS A 24 -18.78 -39.73 -3.93
C LYS A 24 -20.05 -39.95 -3.15
N PHE A 25 -21.04 -39.10 -3.34
CA PHE A 25 -22.40 -39.35 -2.89
C PHE A 25 -23.10 -40.28 -3.87
N PHE A 26 -23.55 -41.42 -3.36
CA PHE A 26 -24.46 -42.33 -4.06
C PHE A 26 -25.83 -41.68 -4.16
N ILE A 27 -26.34 -41.52 -5.39
CA ILE A 27 -27.71 -41.07 -5.65
C ILE A 27 -28.60 -42.30 -5.66
N LEU A 28 -29.50 -42.35 -4.68
CA LEU A 28 -30.58 -43.31 -4.63
C LEU A 28 -31.79 -42.72 -5.37
N PRO A 29 -32.42 -43.40 -6.34
CA PRO A 29 -33.59 -42.88 -7.05
C PRO A 29 -34.82 -42.98 -6.16
N LEU A 30 -35.40 -41.83 -5.79
CA LEU A 30 -36.68 -41.75 -5.13
C LEU A 30 -37.80 -41.70 -6.18
N ILE A 31 -38.66 -42.73 -6.14
CA ILE A 31 -39.82 -42.87 -7.03
C ILE A 31 -40.87 -41.83 -6.64
N LEU A 32 -41.25 -40.95 -7.58
CA LEU A 32 -42.34 -39.99 -7.41
C LEU A 32 -43.68 -40.66 -7.60
N LEU A 33 -44.51 -40.67 -6.55
CA LEU A 33 -45.96 -40.89 -6.65
C LEU A 33 -46.63 -39.55 -6.97
N LEU A 34 -47.24 -39.50 -8.17
CA LEU A 34 -48.09 -38.38 -8.59
C LEU A 34 -49.45 -38.47 -7.91
N ALA A 35 -49.73 -37.58 -6.97
CA ALA A 35 -51.11 -37.30 -6.55
C ALA A 35 -51.53 -35.99 -7.17
N ALA A 36 -52.49 -36.05 -8.10
CA ALA A 36 -53.15 -34.88 -8.63
C ALA A 36 -54.15 -34.31 -7.62
N CYS A 37 -53.97 -33.07 -7.18
CA CYS A 37 -55.03 -32.28 -6.57
C CYS A 37 -55.09 -30.93 -7.24
N SER A 38 -56.24 -30.65 -7.79
CA SER A 38 -56.66 -29.42 -8.48
C SER A 38 -56.80 -28.25 -7.50
N GLY A 39 -56.36 -27.07 -7.95
CA GLY A 39 -57.05 -25.81 -7.66
C GLY A 39 -56.64 -25.08 -6.39
N ALA A 40 -55.78 -24.07 -6.56
CA ALA A 40 -55.93 -22.70 -6.08
C ALA A 40 -54.74 -21.86 -6.59
N GLU A 41 -55.03 -20.89 -7.43
CA GLU A 41 -54.06 -19.84 -7.80
C GLU A 41 -53.77 -18.98 -6.56
N ASN A 42 -52.74 -19.31 -5.80
CA ASN A 42 -52.13 -18.37 -4.88
C ASN A 42 -51.18 -17.48 -5.69
N LYS A 43 -51.62 -16.28 -6.00
CA LYS A 43 -50.70 -15.18 -6.34
C LYS A 43 -49.76 -15.01 -5.17
N SER A 44 -48.56 -15.59 -5.32
CA SER A 44 -47.41 -15.22 -4.48
C SER A 44 -47.10 -13.77 -4.80
N GLU A 45 -47.53 -12.86 -3.92
CA GLU A 45 -46.97 -11.52 -3.85
C GLU A 45 -45.47 -11.68 -3.55
N SER A 46 -44.65 -11.49 -4.59
CA SER A 46 -43.21 -11.33 -4.40
C SER A 46 -43.01 -10.07 -3.56
N THR A 47 -42.74 -10.25 -2.27
CA THR A 47 -42.18 -9.20 -1.44
C THR A 47 -40.97 -8.63 -2.19
N PRO A 48 -40.85 -7.31 -2.40
CA PRO A 48 -39.68 -6.74 -3.02
C PRO A 48 -38.50 -7.10 -2.11
N GLU A 49 -37.60 -7.92 -2.66
CA GLU A 49 -36.31 -8.20 -2.03
C GLU A 49 -35.63 -6.86 -1.85
N ASN A 50 -35.54 -6.41 -0.60
CA ASN A 50 -34.89 -5.15 -0.23
C ASN A 50 -33.38 -5.35 -0.39
N SER A 51 -32.93 -5.49 -1.65
CA SER A 51 -31.51 -5.57 -1.98
C SER A 51 -30.87 -4.27 -1.56
N ALA A 52 -29.90 -4.33 -0.61
CA ALA A 52 -29.09 -3.21 -0.25
C ALA A 52 -28.53 -2.56 -1.55
N PRO A 53 -28.49 -1.21 -1.63
CA PRO A 53 -28.00 -0.54 -2.82
C PRO A 53 -26.60 -1.05 -3.19
N ALA A 54 -26.41 -1.43 -4.44
CA ALA A 54 -25.14 -1.94 -4.92
C ALA A 54 -24.03 -0.91 -4.72
N VAL A 55 -22.87 -1.32 -4.21
CA VAL A 55 -21.71 -0.45 -4.07
C VAL A 55 -21.26 0.00 -5.46
N PRO A 56 -21.20 1.31 -5.76
CA PRO A 56 -20.74 1.77 -7.07
C PRO A 56 -19.25 1.52 -7.24
N PRO A 57 -18.77 1.27 -8.49
CA PRO A 57 -17.35 1.14 -8.77
C PRO A 57 -16.60 2.43 -8.43
N PRO A 58 -15.30 2.36 -8.10
CA PRO A 58 -14.46 3.53 -7.88
C PRO A 58 -14.44 4.46 -9.10
N ALA A 59 -14.53 5.78 -8.86
CA ALA A 59 -14.37 6.75 -9.92
C ALA A 59 -12.93 6.77 -10.45
N ASN A 60 -12.75 6.97 -11.76
CA ASN A 60 -11.42 7.20 -12.32
C ASN A 60 -10.94 8.61 -11.95
N ILE A 61 -9.77 8.71 -11.30
CA ILE A 61 -9.11 9.97 -10.97
C ILE A 61 -8.05 10.25 -12.03
N GLY A 62 -8.30 11.23 -12.89
CA GLY A 62 -7.32 11.68 -13.87
C GLY A 62 -6.21 12.51 -13.23
N TYR A 63 -5.02 12.47 -13.80
CA TYR A 63 -3.91 13.33 -13.41
C TYR A 63 -3.09 13.77 -14.63
N THR A 64 -2.25 14.78 -14.42
CA THR A 64 -1.26 15.25 -15.42
C THR A 64 0.09 15.30 -14.74
N VAL A 65 1.12 14.68 -15.33
CA VAL A 65 2.50 14.81 -14.87
C VAL A 65 2.99 16.22 -15.24
N VAL A 66 3.37 16.99 -14.22
CA VAL A 66 3.80 18.39 -14.37
C VAL A 66 5.31 18.58 -14.23
N ASN A 67 5.96 17.73 -13.44
CA ASN A 67 7.40 17.69 -13.31
C ASN A 67 7.88 16.25 -13.08
N ILE A 68 9.16 16.02 -13.39
CA ILE A 68 9.85 14.76 -13.18
C ILE A 68 11.19 15.06 -12.51
N TYR A 69 11.45 14.42 -11.38
CA TYR A 69 12.67 14.58 -10.61
C TYR A 69 13.51 13.30 -10.63
N PRO A 70 14.84 13.41 -10.45
CA PRO A 70 15.67 12.24 -10.20
C PRO A 70 15.24 11.52 -8.92
N HIS A 71 15.35 10.20 -8.92
CA HIS A 71 15.15 9.36 -7.74
C HIS A 71 16.24 8.29 -7.70
N ASP A 72 16.62 7.86 -6.50
CA ASP A 72 17.71 6.90 -6.28
C ASP A 72 17.28 5.49 -6.68
N THR A 73 17.93 4.92 -7.69
CA THR A 73 17.63 3.56 -8.15
C THR A 73 18.04 2.44 -7.17
N SER A 74 18.71 2.77 -6.08
CA SER A 74 18.99 1.84 -4.98
C SER A 74 17.95 1.93 -3.86
N ALA A 75 17.06 2.92 -3.89
CA ALA A 75 16.02 3.09 -2.88
C ALA A 75 14.88 2.08 -3.08
N PHE A 76 14.83 1.06 -2.23
CA PHE A 76 13.65 0.19 -2.14
C PHE A 76 12.58 0.89 -1.30
N THR A 77 11.91 1.87 -1.94
CA THR A 77 10.98 2.80 -1.28
C THR A 77 9.81 2.08 -0.62
N GLN A 78 9.66 2.28 0.67
CA GLN A 78 8.57 1.73 1.48
C GLN A 78 7.69 2.82 2.10
N GLY A 79 8.18 4.04 2.21
CA GLY A 79 7.40 5.18 2.66
C GLY A 79 7.96 6.48 2.13
N LEU A 80 7.10 7.43 1.82
CA LEU A 80 7.48 8.73 1.27
C LEU A 80 6.67 9.84 1.92
N VAL A 81 7.34 10.93 2.32
CA VAL A 81 6.68 12.12 2.90
C VAL A 81 7.31 13.37 2.33
N TYR A 82 6.50 14.34 1.92
CA TYR A 82 6.97 15.68 1.55
C TYR A 82 6.73 16.67 2.70
N ARG A 83 7.77 17.40 3.07
CA ARG A 83 7.68 18.48 4.06
C ARG A 83 8.73 19.55 3.81
N ASN A 84 8.33 20.82 3.72
CA ASN A 84 9.22 21.98 3.63
C ASN A 84 10.28 21.86 2.51
N ASN A 85 9.86 21.56 1.29
CA ASN A 85 10.72 21.34 0.10
C ASN A 85 11.74 20.20 0.23
N GLN A 86 11.52 19.28 1.16
CA GLN A 86 12.33 18.09 1.36
C GLN A 86 11.44 16.86 1.21
N LEU A 87 12.01 15.80 0.68
CA LEU A 87 11.43 14.47 0.78
C LEU A 87 12.05 13.74 1.97
N TYR A 88 11.24 12.97 2.63
CA TYR A 88 11.66 11.98 3.62
C TYR A 88 11.25 10.63 3.07
N GLU A 89 12.16 9.68 3.14
CA GLU A 89 11.98 8.37 2.54
C GLU A 89 12.39 7.28 3.53
N GLY A 90 11.54 6.28 3.70
CA GLY A 90 11.86 5.02 4.35
C GLY A 90 12.16 3.99 3.29
N THR A 91 13.31 3.31 3.40
CA THR A 91 13.67 2.23 2.48
C THR A 91 13.66 0.89 3.19
N GLY A 92 13.33 -0.18 2.44
CA GLY A 92 13.36 -1.57 2.90
C GLY A 92 14.65 -2.29 2.53
N LEU A 93 14.62 -3.60 2.70
CA LEU A 93 15.65 -4.64 2.56
C LEU A 93 16.49 -4.83 3.84
N TYR A 94 16.64 -6.08 4.25
CA TYR A 94 17.52 -6.43 5.37
C TYR A 94 18.96 -6.02 5.05
N ASN A 95 19.65 -5.46 6.03
CA ASN A 95 21.00 -4.87 5.94
C ASN A 95 21.12 -3.55 5.15
N GLU A 96 20.03 -3.08 4.50
CA GLU A 96 20.04 -1.89 3.62
C GLU A 96 18.95 -0.87 3.97
N SER A 97 18.08 -1.20 4.94
CA SER A 97 16.97 -0.34 5.35
C SER A 97 17.47 0.95 5.98
N SER A 98 16.88 2.07 5.56
CA SER A 98 17.28 3.38 6.05
C SER A 98 16.09 4.36 6.17
N LEU A 99 16.30 5.40 6.95
CA LEU A 99 15.49 6.61 6.98
C LEU A 99 16.29 7.74 6.36
N ARG A 100 15.75 8.38 5.31
CA ARG A 100 16.46 9.38 4.51
C ARG A 100 15.74 10.72 4.48
N ARG A 101 16.51 11.79 4.34
CA ARG A 101 16.04 13.09 3.88
C ARG A 101 16.71 13.39 2.55
N VAL A 102 15.90 13.65 1.53
CA VAL A 102 16.31 13.74 0.13
C VAL A 102 15.96 15.13 -0.41
N ASP A 103 16.88 15.73 -1.15
CA ASP A 103 16.60 16.97 -1.89
C ASP A 103 15.71 16.68 -3.10
N LEU A 104 14.56 17.32 -3.17
CA LEU A 104 13.55 17.08 -4.19
C LEU A 104 14.10 17.27 -5.61
N LYS A 105 14.94 18.29 -5.84
CA LYS A 105 15.36 18.66 -7.19
C LYS A 105 16.48 17.78 -7.74
N SER A 106 17.42 17.43 -6.89
CA SER A 106 18.59 16.65 -7.28
C SER A 106 18.45 15.16 -7.03
N GLY A 107 17.51 14.72 -6.18
CA GLY A 107 17.39 13.34 -5.71
C GLY A 107 18.52 12.93 -4.75
N ASN A 108 19.38 13.88 -4.33
CA ASN A 108 20.52 13.56 -3.47
C ASN A 108 20.10 13.39 -2.01
N VAL A 109 20.59 12.32 -1.39
CA VAL A 109 20.43 12.07 0.05
C VAL A 109 21.24 13.13 0.82
N GLN A 110 20.56 13.93 1.61
CA GLN A 110 21.17 14.98 2.44
C GLN A 110 21.42 14.50 3.88
N LYS A 111 20.65 13.53 4.32
CA LYS A 111 20.77 12.91 5.63
C LYS A 111 20.22 11.50 5.58
N GLU A 112 20.89 10.60 6.28
CA GLU A 112 20.53 9.20 6.36
C GLU A 112 20.82 8.63 7.74
N THR A 113 20.00 7.66 8.13
CA THR A 113 20.22 6.82 9.31
C THR A 113 19.82 5.40 8.93
N ASP A 114 20.77 4.48 9.04
CA ASP A 114 20.53 3.07 8.80
C ASP A 114 19.75 2.46 9.95
N LEU A 115 18.87 1.52 9.65
CA LEU A 115 18.24 0.67 10.64
C LEU A 115 19.20 -0.43 11.07
N ASP A 116 18.90 -1.07 12.21
CA ASP A 116 19.57 -2.31 12.59
C ASP A 116 19.43 -3.33 11.45
N THR A 117 20.50 -4.06 11.15
CA THR A 117 20.58 -5.02 10.03
C THR A 117 19.54 -6.13 10.08
N SER A 118 18.97 -6.40 11.26
CA SER A 118 17.90 -7.36 11.51
C SER A 118 16.50 -6.83 11.23
N LEU A 119 16.37 -5.52 10.94
CA LEU A 119 15.09 -4.86 10.68
C LEU A 119 14.90 -4.65 9.19
N PHE A 120 13.69 -4.95 8.71
CA PHE A 120 13.26 -4.53 7.39
C PHE A 120 12.41 -3.26 7.54
N GLY A 121 12.95 -2.12 7.12
CA GLY A 121 12.27 -0.83 7.19
C GLY A 121 11.08 -0.76 6.24
N GLU A 122 10.00 -0.17 6.71
CA GLU A 122 8.75 -0.01 5.99
C GLU A 122 8.29 1.44 5.97
N GLY A 123 7.00 1.68 5.81
CA GLY A 123 6.39 2.99 5.69
C GLY A 123 6.83 3.98 6.75
N ILE A 124 6.86 5.26 6.40
CA ILE A 124 7.15 6.37 7.29
C ILE A 124 6.05 7.42 7.26
N THR A 125 5.89 8.14 8.35
CA THR A 125 5.08 9.37 8.38
C THR A 125 5.67 10.40 9.33
N ILE A 126 5.32 11.67 9.14
CA ILE A 126 5.74 12.77 10.02
C ILE A 126 4.53 13.37 10.69
N LEU A 127 4.47 13.23 12.02
CA LEU A 127 3.47 13.89 12.84
C LEU A 127 4.16 14.85 13.82
N HIS A 128 3.88 16.15 13.71
CA HIS A 128 4.60 17.22 14.41
C HIS A 128 6.11 17.16 14.16
N ASP A 129 6.92 16.98 15.19
CA ASP A 129 8.39 16.92 15.10
C ASP A 129 8.93 15.48 15.22
N THR A 130 8.09 14.50 14.97
CA THR A 130 8.41 13.08 15.08
C THR A 130 8.18 12.36 13.76
N ILE A 131 9.18 11.59 13.34
CA ILE A 131 9.04 10.62 12.24
C ILE A 131 8.73 9.28 12.87
N TYR A 132 7.70 8.61 12.38
CA TYR A 132 7.37 7.23 12.72
C TYR A 132 7.73 6.35 11.54
N GLN A 133 8.45 5.26 11.77
CA GLN A 133 8.82 4.25 10.78
C GLN A 133 8.39 2.87 11.26
N LEU A 134 7.74 2.13 10.40
CA LEU A 134 7.36 0.74 10.65
C LEU A 134 8.51 -0.21 10.29
N THR A 135 8.44 -1.44 10.80
CA THR A 135 9.20 -2.58 10.31
C THR A 135 8.23 -3.67 9.85
N TRP A 136 8.68 -4.53 8.95
CA TRP A 136 7.84 -5.55 8.32
C TRP A 136 7.33 -6.59 9.33
N LYS A 137 8.13 -7.60 9.63
CA LYS A 137 7.76 -8.76 10.47
C LYS A 137 8.37 -8.72 11.86
N GLU A 138 9.18 -7.73 12.15
CA GLU A 138 9.83 -7.56 13.44
C GLU A 138 8.90 -6.97 14.50
N HIS A 139 7.68 -6.54 14.07
CA HIS A 139 6.65 -6.03 14.97
C HIS A 139 7.10 -4.81 15.80
N VAL A 140 7.95 -3.97 15.21
CA VAL A 140 8.48 -2.77 15.83
C VAL A 140 8.08 -1.55 15.00
N ALA A 141 7.67 -0.49 15.67
CA ALA A 141 7.59 0.84 15.11
C ALA A 141 8.57 1.74 15.85
N ILE A 142 9.32 2.55 15.11
CA ILE A 142 10.38 3.39 15.64
C ILE A 142 9.99 4.85 15.48
N ALA A 143 10.10 5.63 16.54
CA ALA A 143 9.92 7.08 16.51
C ALA A 143 11.29 7.78 16.53
N TYR A 144 11.49 8.71 15.59
CA TYR A 144 12.70 9.51 15.49
C TYR A 144 12.40 11.00 15.63
N SER A 145 13.36 11.75 16.13
CA SER A 145 13.34 13.21 16.06
C SER A 145 13.48 13.66 14.60
N LEU A 146 12.56 14.48 14.12
CA LEU A 146 12.61 15.02 12.75
C LEU A 146 13.88 15.87 12.53
N LYS A 147 14.38 16.54 13.56
CA LYS A 147 15.54 17.42 13.48
C LYS A 147 16.83 16.68 13.14
N ASP A 148 17.08 15.58 13.80
CA ASP A 148 18.39 14.93 13.78
C ASP A 148 18.37 13.41 13.54
N PHE A 149 17.20 12.83 13.34
CA PHE A 149 16.95 11.39 13.12
C PHE A 149 17.40 10.53 14.31
N LYS A 150 17.56 11.16 15.48
CA LYS A 150 17.83 10.42 16.70
C LYS A 150 16.60 9.60 17.08
N GLU A 151 16.80 8.31 17.33
CA GLU A 151 15.77 7.42 17.88
C GLU A 151 15.30 7.95 19.24
N LEU A 152 13.99 8.14 19.36
CA LEU A 152 13.34 8.62 20.58
C LEU A 152 12.70 7.48 21.35
N LYS A 153 12.06 6.56 20.63
CA LYS A 153 11.28 5.48 21.23
C LYS A 153 11.00 4.35 20.24
N ARG A 154 10.89 3.14 20.73
CA ARG A 154 10.32 1.99 20.02
C ARG A 154 8.99 1.61 20.63
N PHE A 155 8.09 1.18 19.76
CA PHE A 155 6.78 0.66 20.14
C PHE A 155 6.64 -0.77 19.61
N ASN A 156 5.87 -1.57 20.31
CA ASN A 156 5.45 -2.87 19.80
C ASN A 156 4.22 -2.69 18.90
N TRP A 157 4.29 -3.24 17.70
CA TRP A 157 3.18 -3.32 16.75
C TRP A 157 2.88 -4.79 16.48
N SER A 158 1.65 -5.26 16.74
CA SER A 158 1.33 -6.70 16.74
C SER A 158 1.13 -7.31 15.35
N ASN A 159 0.93 -6.48 14.33
CA ASN A 159 0.76 -6.91 12.93
C ASN A 159 2.05 -6.69 12.13
N GLU A 160 2.07 -7.10 10.87
CA GLU A 160 3.08 -6.64 9.94
C GLU A 160 2.94 -5.11 9.77
N GLY A 161 4.04 -4.41 9.60
CA GLY A 161 4.02 -3.00 9.24
C GLY A 161 4.26 -2.86 7.74
N TRP A 162 3.35 -2.19 7.01
CA TRP A 162 3.53 -1.88 5.60
C TRP A 162 3.55 -0.37 5.38
N GLY A 163 2.42 0.26 5.13
CA GLY A 163 2.34 1.71 4.98
C GLY A 163 1.88 2.41 6.27
N ILE A 164 2.26 3.68 6.42
CA ILE A 164 1.80 4.52 7.52
C ILE A 164 1.65 5.97 7.04
N THR A 165 0.52 6.57 7.39
CA THR A 165 0.29 8.03 7.28
C THR A 165 -0.35 8.56 8.56
N ASN A 166 -0.79 9.82 8.57
CA ASN A 166 -1.50 10.40 9.71
C ASN A 166 -2.54 11.43 9.25
N ASN A 167 -3.59 11.62 10.05
CA ASN A 167 -4.62 12.63 9.83
C ASN A 167 -4.41 13.92 10.63
N GLY A 168 -3.22 14.11 11.19
CA GLY A 168 -2.87 15.22 12.09
C GLY A 168 -3.10 14.89 13.56
N THR A 169 -3.75 13.79 13.90
CA THR A 169 -4.03 13.33 15.27
C THR A 169 -3.63 11.89 15.48
N ASP A 170 -4.10 11.00 14.62
CA ASP A 170 -3.87 9.56 14.71
C ASP A 170 -2.91 9.11 13.62
N LEU A 171 -2.14 8.07 13.90
CA LEU A 171 -1.41 7.30 12.90
C LEU A 171 -2.38 6.34 12.20
N ILE A 172 -2.18 6.12 10.91
CA ILE A 172 -3.03 5.30 10.05
C ILE A 172 -2.12 4.30 9.36
N ILE A 173 -2.31 3.00 9.62
CA ILE A 173 -1.37 1.94 9.26
C ILE A 173 -2.05 0.88 8.41
N SER A 174 -1.36 0.38 7.38
CA SER A 174 -1.68 -0.82 6.61
C SER A 174 -0.77 -1.99 7.00
N ASP A 175 -1.22 -3.23 6.78
CA ASP A 175 -0.49 -4.47 7.07
C ASP A 175 -0.51 -5.48 5.91
N GLY A 176 -0.84 -5.00 4.70
CA GLY A 176 -0.98 -5.86 3.52
C GLY A 176 -2.32 -6.58 3.42
N SER A 177 -3.18 -6.54 4.44
CA SER A 177 -4.54 -7.05 4.39
C SER A 177 -5.52 -6.00 3.80
N ASP A 178 -6.81 -6.29 3.89
CA ASP A 178 -7.91 -5.35 3.62
C ASP A 178 -8.22 -4.43 4.83
N LYS A 179 -7.32 -4.37 5.82
CA LYS A 179 -7.50 -3.57 7.03
C LYS A 179 -6.59 -2.34 7.04
N ILE A 180 -7.12 -1.25 7.58
CA ILE A 180 -6.39 -0.06 7.95
C ILE A 180 -6.64 0.19 9.45
N TYR A 181 -5.58 0.47 10.18
CA TYR A 181 -5.57 0.61 11.62
C TYR A 181 -5.33 2.06 12.01
N PHE A 182 -6.21 2.64 12.81
CA PHE A 182 -6.01 3.95 13.44
C PHE A 182 -5.39 3.74 14.80
N VAL A 183 -4.27 4.40 15.05
CA VAL A 183 -3.41 4.13 16.21
C VAL A 183 -3.04 5.44 16.89
N ARG A 184 -3.05 5.46 18.24
CA ARG A 184 -2.62 6.61 19.01
C ARG A 184 -1.09 6.78 18.96
N PRO A 185 -0.56 7.96 18.60
CA PRO A 185 0.89 8.14 18.44
C PRO A 185 1.71 7.97 19.74
N SER A 186 1.14 8.30 20.90
CA SER A 186 1.89 8.34 22.17
C SER A 186 2.25 6.95 22.73
N ASP A 187 1.42 5.94 22.46
CA ASP A 187 1.53 4.59 23.02
C ASP A 187 1.28 3.47 22.02
N PHE A 188 1.03 3.78 20.75
CA PHE A 188 0.68 2.85 19.68
C PHE A 188 -0.57 2.01 19.97
N LYS A 189 -1.47 2.53 20.81
CA LYS A 189 -2.72 1.84 21.11
C LYS A 189 -3.68 1.90 19.93
N LEU A 190 -4.21 0.73 19.55
CA LEU A 190 -5.25 0.62 18.54
C LEU A 190 -6.51 1.37 18.98
N LEU A 191 -7.02 2.24 18.13
CA LEU A 191 -8.22 3.04 18.33
C LEU A 191 -9.39 2.52 17.49
N ARG A 192 -9.14 2.20 16.22
CA ARG A 192 -10.16 1.74 15.26
C ARG A 192 -9.53 0.88 14.17
N VAL A 193 -10.31 -0.06 13.64
CA VAL A 193 -9.98 -0.83 12.44
C VAL A 193 -11.01 -0.51 11.37
N LEU A 194 -10.54 -0.25 10.16
CA LEU A 194 -11.34 0.05 8.98
C LEU A 194 -11.16 -1.08 7.97
N SER A 195 -12.25 -1.69 7.50
CA SER A 195 -12.20 -2.67 6.41
C SER A 195 -12.32 -1.95 5.07
N VAL A 196 -11.40 -2.20 4.16
CA VAL A 196 -11.35 -1.56 2.84
C VAL A 196 -11.98 -2.46 1.78
N TYR A 197 -12.84 -1.89 0.95
CA TYR A 197 -13.58 -2.62 -0.08
C TYR A 197 -14.01 -1.73 -1.24
N ASP A 198 -14.28 -2.36 -2.38
CA ASP A 198 -14.94 -1.74 -3.52
C ASP A 198 -16.22 -2.51 -3.93
N ASN A 199 -16.69 -2.30 -5.15
CA ASN A 199 -17.87 -3.00 -5.69
C ASN A 199 -17.64 -4.49 -5.97
N LEU A 200 -16.41 -4.98 -5.91
CA LEU A 200 -16.05 -6.39 -6.12
C LEU A 200 -15.80 -7.12 -4.79
N GLY A 201 -15.72 -6.39 -3.68
CA GLY A 201 -15.48 -6.96 -2.34
C GLY A 201 -14.30 -6.35 -1.61
N PRO A 202 -13.78 -7.02 -0.57
CA PRO A 202 -12.61 -6.57 0.18
C PRO A 202 -11.38 -6.41 -0.71
N MET A 203 -10.57 -5.38 -0.45
CA MET A 203 -9.32 -5.12 -1.18
C MET A 203 -8.12 -5.27 -0.26
N ASP A 204 -7.34 -6.31 -0.49
CA ASP A 204 -6.08 -6.61 0.19
C ASP A 204 -4.86 -5.96 -0.47
N ALA A 205 -3.69 -6.29 0.05
CA ALA A 205 -2.38 -5.84 -0.43
C ALA A 205 -2.21 -4.30 -0.39
N LEU A 206 -2.93 -3.64 0.54
CA LEU A 206 -2.75 -2.22 0.79
C LEU A 206 -1.36 -1.96 1.36
N ASN A 207 -0.61 -1.06 0.73
CA ASN A 207 0.79 -0.81 1.05
C ASN A 207 0.98 0.64 1.51
N GLU A 208 1.85 1.38 0.85
CA GLU A 208 2.17 2.76 1.22
C GLU A 208 0.93 3.66 1.22
N LEU A 209 0.83 4.54 2.21
CA LEU A 209 -0.34 5.35 2.52
C LEU A 209 -0.02 6.83 2.57
N GLU A 210 -0.96 7.66 2.08
CA GLU A 210 -0.92 9.11 2.26
C GLU A 210 -2.29 9.69 2.59
N TRP A 211 -2.33 10.66 3.51
CA TRP A 211 -3.54 11.40 3.87
C TRP A 211 -3.67 12.67 3.03
N ILE A 212 -4.65 12.71 2.14
CA ILE A 212 -4.87 13.83 1.21
C ILE A 212 -6.29 14.36 1.34
N ASN A 213 -6.44 15.59 1.82
CA ASN A 213 -7.71 16.32 1.86
C ASN A 213 -8.88 15.49 2.43
N GLY A 214 -8.65 14.83 3.57
CA GLY A 214 -9.68 14.06 4.27
C GLY A 214 -9.92 12.66 3.71
N SER A 215 -9.07 12.15 2.84
CA SER A 215 -9.14 10.78 2.30
C SER A 215 -7.80 10.07 2.47
N ILE A 216 -7.83 8.74 2.54
CA ILE A 216 -6.63 7.91 2.53
C ILE A 216 -6.35 7.52 1.08
N TYR A 217 -5.13 7.77 0.61
CA TYR A 217 -4.62 7.23 -0.64
C TYR A 217 -3.69 6.09 -0.32
N ALA A 218 -3.79 4.99 -1.08
CA ALA A 218 -3.00 3.80 -0.84
C ALA A 218 -2.44 3.22 -2.13
N ASN A 219 -1.16 2.87 -2.14
CA ASN A 219 -0.64 1.94 -3.12
C ASN A 219 -1.23 0.55 -2.87
N ARG A 220 -1.44 -0.22 -3.92
CA ARG A 220 -1.68 -1.65 -3.82
C ARG A 220 -0.45 -2.40 -4.31
N TRP A 221 0.10 -3.28 -3.51
CA TRP A 221 1.32 -4.01 -3.82
C TRP A 221 1.20 -4.78 -5.16
N GLU A 222 2.25 -4.73 -5.96
CA GLU A 222 2.33 -5.32 -7.31
C GLU A 222 1.28 -4.77 -8.30
N ARG A 223 0.78 -3.56 -8.07
CA ARG A 223 -0.19 -2.92 -8.98
C ARG A 223 0.24 -1.50 -9.32
N ASP A 224 -0.05 -1.10 -10.56
CA ASP A 224 0.30 0.22 -11.09
C ASP A 224 -0.86 1.21 -10.89
N TYR A 225 -1.47 1.21 -9.72
CA TYR A 225 -2.51 2.17 -9.38
C TYR A 225 -2.53 2.52 -7.90
N ILE A 226 -3.09 3.69 -7.62
CA ILE A 226 -3.36 4.20 -6.29
C ILE A 226 -4.88 4.24 -6.11
N VAL A 227 -5.37 3.79 -4.95
CA VAL A 227 -6.78 3.89 -4.57
C VAL A 227 -7.01 5.04 -3.61
N LYS A 228 -8.18 5.69 -3.74
CA LYS A 228 -8.68 6.68 -2.80
C LYS A 228 -9.77 6.05 -1.94
N ILE A 229 -9.57 6.06 -0.63
CA ILE A 229 -10.42 5.40 0.36
C ILE A 229 -11.12 6.45 1.21
N ASP A 230 -12.41 6.30 1.39
CA ASP A 230 -13.19 7.06 2.36
C ASP A 230 -12.86 6.55 3.78
N PRO A 231 -12.33 7.40 4.68
CA PRO A 231 -11.84 6.96 5.98
C PRO A 231 -12.95 6.59 6.97
N GLU A 232 -14.20 6.94 6.69
CA GLU A 232 -15.32 6.61 7.57
C GLU A 232 -15.91 5.24 7.24
N SER A 233 -16.11 4.96 5.95
CA SER A 233 -16.75 3.73 5.48
C SER A 233 -15.76 2.62 5.08
N GLY A 234 -14.52 2.96 4.72
CA GLY A 234 -13.57 2.05 4.11
C GLY A 234 -13.83 1.79 2.62
N ARG A 235 -14.83 2.42 2.04
CA ARG A 235 -15.12 2.27 0.63
C ARG A 235 -14.08 2.94 -0.24
N ILE A 236 -13.61 2.25 -1.26
CA ILE A 236 -12.78 2.83 -2.31
C ILE A 236 -13.69 3.68 -3.20
N ILE A 237 -13.45 4.99 -3.20
CA ILE A 237 -14.26 5.98 -3.92
C ILE A 237 -13.58 6.48 -5.19
N GLY A 238 -12.29 6.18 -5.36
CA GLY A 238 -11.55 6.58 -6.55
C GLY A 238 -10.34 5.71 -6.81
N ARG A 239 -9.86 5.72 -8.05
CA ARG A 239 -8.68 4.99 -8.49
C ARG A 239 -7.91 5.81 -9.51
N MET A 240 -6.58 5.84 -9.38
CA MET A 240 -5.64 6.58 -10.22
C MET A 240 -4.68 5.56 -10.84
N GLU A 241 -4.71 5.44 -12.17
CA GLU A 241 -3.92 4.46 -12.92
C GLU A 241 -2.56 5.03 -13.30
N PHE A 242 -1.48 4.33 -12.98
CA PHE A 242 -0.12 4.66 -13.35
C PHE A 242 0.48 3.66 -14.34
N LYS A 243 -0.36 2.83 -14.95
CA LYS A 243 0.06 1.90 -15.98
C LYS A 243 0.87 2.65 -17.05
N ASP A 244 2.01 2.12 -17.42
CA ASP A 244 2.95 2.71 -18.39
C ASP A 244 3.58 4.06 -17.97
N ALA A 245 3.33 4.56 -16.74
CA ALA A 245 3.89 5.82 -16.28
C ALA A 245 5.43 5.81 -16.31
N LEU A 246 6.05 4.72 -15.90
CA LEU A 246 7.49 4.56 -15.97
C LEU A 246 8.01 4.57 -17.41
N GLN A 247 7.39 3.82 -18.31
CA GLN A 247 7.80 3.77 -19.71
C GLN A 247 7.65 5.13 -20.39
N THR A 248 6.58 5.85 -20.05
CA THR A 248 6.28 7.16 -20.64
C THR A 248 7.20 8.26 -20.13
N TYR A 249 7.53 8.27 -18.83
CA TYR A 249 8.18 9.41 -18.19
C TYR A 249 9.61 9.15 -17.70
N ALA A 250 10.00 7.90 -17.49
CA ALA A 250 11.31 7.60 -16.92
C ALA A 250 12.44 7.50 -17.96
N HIS A 251 12.13 7.18 -19.21
CA HIS A 251 13.13 7.00 -20.27
C HIS A 251 14.32 6.14 -19.82
N TYR A 252 14.03 4.93 -19.35
CA TYR A 252 15.04 3.99 -18.92
C TYR A 252 16.08 3.67 -20.00
N SER A 253 17.34 3.59 -19.61
CA SER A 253 18.29 2.81 -20.37
C SER A 253 17.89 1.31 -20.35
N PRO A 254 18.30 0.50 -21.35
CA PRO A 254 18.01 -0.94 -21.35
C PRO A 254 18.48 -1.67 -20.09
N ALA A 255 19.57 -1.23 -19.46
CA ALA A 255 20.10 -1.80 -18.23
C ALA A 255 19.20 -1.47 -17.00
N GLU A 256 18.73 -0.24 -16.92
CA GLU A 256 17.78 0.17 -15.86
C GLU A 256 16.44 -0.55 -16.02
N GLN A 257 15.97 -0.70 -17.28
CA GLN A 257 14.72 -1.42 -17.55
C GLN A 257 14.80 -2.90 -17.17
N ALA A 258 15.92 -3.58 -17.43
CA ALA A 258 16.13 -4.96 -17.01
C ALA A 258 16.11 -5.08 -15.48
N ARG A 259 16.81 -4.19 -14.77
CA ARG A 259 16.86 -4.17 -13.30
C ARG A 259 15.47 -3.94 -12.68
N VAL A 260 14.72 -2.99 -13.19
CA VAL A 260 13.35 -2.69 -12.72
C VAL A 260 12.41 -3.89 -12.89
N GLN A 261 12.60 -4.70 -13.92
CA GLN A 261 11.78 -5.90 -14.15
C GLN A 261 12.17 -7.08 -13.25
N GLU A 262 13.46 -7.20 -12.89
CA GLU A 262 13.97 -8.34 -12.09
C GLU A 262 13.78 -8.14 -10.58
N ASP A 263 13.86 -6.91 -10.08
CA ASP A 263 13.97 -6.62 -8.64
C ASP A 263 12.64 -6.24 -7.96
N GLY A 264 11.50 -6.40 -8.62
CA GLY A 264 10.20 -6.08 -8.02
C GLY A 264 9.97 -4.57 -7.84
N ALA A 265 10.40 -3.78 -8.81
CA ALA A 265 10.28 -2.32 -8.84
C ALA A 265 8.84 -1.88 -9.10
N PHE A 266 7.98 -2.05 -8.11
CA PHE A 266 6.57 -1.67 -8.19
C PHE A 266 6.35 -0.21 -7.78
N LEU A 267 5.24 0.35 -8.26
CA LEU A 267 4.70 1.62 -7.79
C LEU A 267 4.53 1.57 -6.27
N ASN A 268 5.26 2.41 -5.54
CA ASN A 268 5.17 2.54 -4.09
C ASN A 268 5.81 3.85 -3.62
N GLY A 269 5.04 4.66 -2.93
CA GLY A 269 5.46 5.97 -2.45
C GLY A 269 4.55 7.08 -2.96
N ILE A 270 3.81 7.71 -2.04
CA ILE A 270 2.89 8.82 -2.26
C ILE A 270 3.26 9.90 -1.26
N ALA A 271 3.49 11.13 -1.73
CA ALA A 271 3.73 12.25 -0.82
C ALA A 271 2.91 13.46 -1.23
N TRP A 272 2.34 14.15 -0.27
CA TRP A 272 1.45 15.29 -0.48
C TRP A 272 1.98 16.58 0.13
N ASP A 273 2.10 17.60 -0.73
CA ASP A 273 2.32 18.99 -0.29
C ASP A 273 0.96 19.69 -0.16
N SER A 274 0.43 19.71 1.04
CA SER A 274 -0.87 20.34 1.34
C SER A 274 -0.88 21.84 1.12
N THR A 275 0.28 22.50 1.16
CA THR A 275 0.39 23.95 0.98
C THR A 275 0.26 24.36 -0.47
N SER A 276 0.94 23.65 -1.36
CA SER A 276 0.95 23.94 -2.81
C SER A 276 0.08 22.97 -3.62
N GLN A 277 -0.63 22.05 -2.96
CA GLN A 277 -1.52 21.05 -3.57
C GLN A 277 -0.78 20.22 -4.65
N ARG A 278 0.42 19.73 -4.30
CA ARG A 278 1.27 18.92 -5.19
C ARG A 278 1.32 17.49 -4.70
N LEU A 279 1.12 16.57 -5.60
CA LEU A 279 1.22 15.14 -5.35
C LEU A 279 2.49 14.59 -5.99
N PHE A 280 3.27 13.86 -5.22
CA PHE A 280 4.47 13.18 -5.67
C PHE A 280 4.26 11.68 -5.61
N VAL A 281 4.72 10.97 -6.65
CA VAL A 281 4.57 9.52 -6.78
C VAL A 281 5.86 8.93 -7.31
N THR A 282 6.30 7.83 -6.70
CA THR A 282 7.46 7.06 -7.14
C THR A 282 7.21 5.55 -6.99
N GLY A 283 8.24 4.75 -7.08
CA GLY A 283 8.21 3.31 -6.84
C GLY A 283 9.55 2.79 -6.34
N LYS A 284 9.53 1.55 -5.88
CA LYS A 284 10.72 0.83 -5.43
C LYS A 284 11.74 0.79 -6.56
N LEU A 285 12.98 1.22 -6.30
CA LEU A 285 14.08 1.24 -7.27
C LEU A 285 13.81 2.09 -8.54
N TRP A 286 12.77 2.91 -8.53
CA TRP A 286 12.46 3.76 -9.67
C TRP A 286 13.52 4.87 -9.82
N PRO A 287 13.95 5.24 -11.04
CA PRO A 287 14.91 6.33 -11.25
C PRO A 287 14.25 7.70 -11.25
N LYS A 288 12.92 7.76 -11.14
CA LYS A 288 12.15 9.00 -11.24
C LYS A 288 11.08 9.11 -10.15
N LEU A 289 10.94 10.33 -9.68
CA LEU A 289 9.81 10.80 -8.91
C LEU A 289 8.93 11.68 -9.80
N LEU A 290 7.66 11.40 -9.87
CA LEU A 290 6.69 12.15 -10.68
C LEU A 290 5.96 13.17 -9.79
N GLU A 291 5.94 14.43 -10.17
CA GLU A 291 5.01 15.41 -9.61
C GLU A 291 3.76 15.43 -10.49
N VAL A 292 2.60 15.16 -9.92
CA VAL A 292 1.34 15.09 -10.64
C VAL A 292 0.33 16.09 -10.09
N LYS A 293 -0.45 16.64 -10.99
CA LYS A 293 -1.62 17.48 -10.67
C LYS A 293 -2.88 16.64 -10.90
N LEU A 294 -3.73 16.58 -9.90
CA LEU A 294 -5.04 15.93 -10.04
C LEU A 294 -5.93 16.75 -10.97
N ASN A 295 -6.57 16.08 -11.92
CA ASN A 295 -7.57 16.69 -12.80
C ASN A 295 -8.90 16.72 -12.04
N ASN A 296 -9.52 17.88 -12.00
CA ASN A 296 -10.84 18.10 -11.40
C ASN A 296 -11.96 17.48 -12.23
#